data_0e8ea9a67a71d9b8f0ea0c41705d78db
#
_entry.id   0e8ea9a67a71d9b8f0ea0c41705d78db
#
_cell.length_a   1.000
_cell.length_b   1.000
_cell.length_c   1.000
_cell.angle_alpha   90.00
_cell.angle_beta   90.00
_cell.angle_gamma   90.00
#
_symmetry.space_group_name_H-M   'P 1'
#
loop_
_entity.id
_entity.type
_entity.pdbx_description
1 polymer ?
#
loop_
_entity_poly.entity_id
_entity_poly.type
_entity_poly.pdbx_seq_one_letter_code
_entity_poly.pdbx_strand_id
1 'polypeptide(L)'
;MSSPTQEKLTLMRYIELLEEDDLVVSRPSASYDQRIEFATDDSRQVRPGTLFVCKGRAFKCEYLLSAIADGAVAYVSKVDYDVDLPAVIVSDIRRTLAVVADVFYGHPSGKVKVCAFTGTKGKSTCSFYLRGILANEAKLTGCHRPALNTGIEFDDGIEAGPSKLTTPESFLLQSRIAHAAEAGAPWLVMEASSQGLKYERTGKIAFEVGAFTNIGEDHISPIEHPTLEDYFASKLKIFSQSRFAVVNLDMDKVDRVLEAASRCERTVTFSLTDERADVLALAIRNGDCGVVATVRTPRFTRDIVIPTPVKFNVSNALAALACAEALGISEEGIVHGFEGVFVPGRMELYPSVSGKILGIVDFAHNGMSLETLLRDLRENYPERELAVVFGATGGKGVDRRTTMGIAAGKYADRIVITEDDPGPEDVEDICAEIARNVQAQGNDNWQIVTDRVAAIETAVRETVRPAVVIVTGKGEEERMLRKNGPEPCERDGSILKRTLAAYDA
;
A
#
# COMPACT_ATOMS: atom_id res chain seq x y z
N MET A 1 -13.33 -21.99 -5.26
CA MET A 1 -13.97 -20.88 -4.53
C MET A 1 -15.47 -21.03 -4.66
N SER A 2 -16.17 -21.33 -3.56
CA SER A 2 -17.64 -21.35 -3.54
C SER A 2 -18.12 -19.89 -3.47
N SER A 3 -18.98 -19.49 -4.38
CA SER A 3 -19.71 -18.22 -4.32
C SER A 3 -20.56 -18.21 -3.03
N PRO A 4 -20.64 -17.10 -2.29
CA PRO A 4 -21.57 -17.00 -1.17
C PRO A 4 -23.00 -17.36 -1.63
N THR A 5 -23.84 -17.83 -0.72
CA THR A 5 -25.25 -18.23 -0.93
C THR A 5 -26.15 -17.04 -1.29
N GLN A 6 -25.79 -16.32 -2.35
CA GLN A 6 -26.51 -15.17 -2.82
C GLN A 6 -27.46 -15.58 -3.96
N GLU A 7 -28.61 -14.95 -4.02
CA GLU A 7 -29.55 -15.09 -5.13
C GLU A 7 -28.88 -14.67 -6.44
N LYS A 8 -28.66 -15.65 -7.32
CA LYS A 8 -27.95 -15.42 -8.59
C LYS A 8 -28.84 -14.58 -9.51
N LEU A 9 -28.32 -13.44 -9.93
CA LEU A 9 -29.01 -12.47 -10.75
C LEU A 9 -29.03 -12.92 -12.23
N THR A 10 -30.05 -12.49 -12.96
CA THR A 10 -30.12 -12.65 -14.43
C THR A 10 -29.26 -11.63 -15.15
N LEU A 11 -28.88 -11.90 -16.40
CA LEU A 11 -28.17 -10.93 -17.24
C LEU A 11 -28.95 -9.61 -17.35
N MET A 12 -30.31 -9.70 -17.43
CA MET A 12 -31.16 -8.50 -17.47
C MET A 12 -30.91 -7.60 -16.25
N ARG A 13 -30.81 -8.19 -15.04
CA ARG A 13 -30.58 -7.40 -13.83
C ARG A 13 -29.20 -6.74 -13.83
N TYR A 14 -28.17 -7.38 -14.36
CA TYR A 14 -26.86 -6.73 -14.57
C TYR A 14 -26.95 -5.56 -15.55
N ILE A 15 -27.71 -5.71 -16.63
CA ILE A 15 -27.92 -4.62 -17.62
C ILE A 15 -28.61 -3.44 -16.95
N GLU A 16 -29.70 -3.66 -16.20
CA GLU A 16 -30.42 -2.60 -15.48
C GLU A 16 -29.51 -1.83 -14.52
N LEU A 17 -28.69 -2.53 -13.73
CA LEU A 17 -27.75 -1.90 -12.80
C LEU A 17 -26.65 -1.10 -13.52
N LEU A 18 -26.20 -1.55 -14.69
CA LEU A 18 -25.27 -0.79 -15.52
C LEU A 18 -25.93 0.43 -16.17
N GLU A 19 -27.23 0.40 -16.43
CA GLU A 19 -28.00 1.55 -16.93
C GLU A 19 -28.26 2.58 -15.84
N GLU A 20 -28.51 2.17 -14.60
CA GLU A 20 -28.61 3.07 -13.45
C GLU A 20 -27.33 3.94 -13.30
N ASP A 21 -26.18 3.44 -13.78
CA ASP A 21 -24.89 4.14 -13.81
C ASP A 21 -24.55 4.83 -15.14
N ASP A 22 -25.49 4.89 -16.08
CA ASP A 22 -25.30 5.45 -17.44
C ASP A 22 -24.14 4.78 -18.23
N LEU A 23 -23.94 3.49 -18.05
CA LEU A 23 -22.83 2.76 -18.67
C LEU A 23 -23.20 2.04 -19.97
N VAL A 24 -24.46 1.65 -20.17
CA VAL A 24 -24.90 0.84 -21.33
C VAL A 24 -25.02 1.70 -22.57
N VAL A 25 -24.33 1.30 -23.63
CA VAL A 25 -24.44 1.90 -24.98
C VAL A 25 -25.39 1.10 -25.85
N SER A 26 -25.32 -0.24 -25.78
CA SER A 26 -26.18 -1.14 -26.53
C SER A 26 -26.48 -2.41 -25.75
N ARG A 27 -27.73 -2.81 -25.78
CA ARG A 27 -28.18 -4.10 -25.24
C ARG A 27 -28.06 -5.19 -26.30
N PRO A 28 -27.92 -6.47 -25.91
CA PRO A 28 -28.04 -7.60 -26.84
C PRO A 28 -29.46 -7.68 -27.44
N SER A 29 -29.61 -8.30 -28.63
CA SER A 29 -30.86 -8.32 -29.42
C SER A 29 -31.86 -9.41 -29.01
N ALA A 30 -31.47 -10.36 -28.12
CA ALA A 30 -32.31 -11.48 -27.71
C ALA A 30 -32.78 -11.40 -26.23
N SER A 31 -33.75 -12.24 -25.80
CA SER A 31 -34.26 -12.30 -24.41
C SER A 31 -33.18 -12.78 -23.41
N TYR A 32 -33.12 -12.20 -22.20
CA TYR A 32 -31.95 -12.28 -21.29
C TYR A 32 -32.29 -12.77 -19.88
N ASP A 33 -33.21 -13.73 -19.73
CA ASP A 33 -33.54 -14.35 -18.44
C ASP A 33 -32.45 -15.31 -17.94
N GLN A 34 -31.30 -15.36 -18.63
CA GLN A 34 -30.21 -16.24 -18.30
C GLN A 34 -29.59 -15.86 -16.97
N ARG A 35 -29.53 -16.81 -16.04
CA ARG A 35 -28.85 -16.63 -14.75
C ARG A 35 -27.34 -16.58 -14.93
N ILE A 36 -26.70 -15.65 -14.25
CA ILE A 36 -25.24 -15.52 -14.16
C ILE A 36 -24.77 -16.32 -12.97
N GLU A 37 -24.06 -17.41 -13.25
CA GLU A 37 -23.51 -18.28 -12.22
C GLU A 37 -22.14 -17.81 -11.71
N PHE A 38 -21.41 -17.08 -12.55
CA PHE A 38 -20.09 -16.53 -12.29
C PHE A 38 -19.85 -15.25 -13.08
N ALA A 39 -18.93 -14.40 -12.60
CA ALA A 39 -18.48 -13.21 -13.32
C ALA A 39 -16.98 -13.06 -13.16
N THR A 40 -16.25 -12.74 -14.24
CA THR A 40 -14.80 -12.55 -14.24
C THR A 40 -14.32 -11.74 -15.43
N ASP A 41 -13.13 -11.16 -15.30
CA ASP A 41 -12.36 -10.53 -16.38
C ASP A 41 -11.11 -11.35 -16.78
N ASP A 42 -10.93 -12.54 -16.20
CA ASP A 42 -9.85 -13.49 -16.52
C ASP A 42 -10.40 -14.71 -17.26
N SER A 43 -10.06 -14.85 -18.55
CA SER A 43 -10.53 -15.97 -19.38
C SER A 43 -10.17 -17.36 -18.83
N ARG A 44 -9.10 -17.45 -18.03
CA ARG A 44 -8.65 -18.71 -17.40
C ARG A 44 -9.52 -19.15 -16.22
N GLN A 45 -10.38 -18.27 -15.72
CA GLN A 45 -11.30 -18.54 -14.61
C GLN A 45 -12.74 -18.80 -15.08
N VAL A 46 -12.99 -18.71 -16.38
CA VAL A 46 -14.32 -18.92 -16.96
C VAL A 46 -14.81 -20.34 -16.69
N ARG A 47 -16.08 -20.46 -16.43
CA ARG A 47 -16.81 -21.71 -16.20
C ARG A 47 -18.27 -21.59 -16.70
N PRO A 48 -19.04 -22.68 -16.85
CA PRO A 48 -20.40 -22.60 -17.32
C PRO A 48 -21.26 -21.57 -16.55
N GLY A 49 -21.96 -20.71 -17.29
CA GLY A 49 -22.79 -19.65 -16.72
C GLY A 49 -22.04 -18.33 -16.42
N THR A 50 -20.84 -18.12 -16.97
CA THR A 50 -20.05 -16.93 -16.72
C THR A 50 -20.50 -15.73 -17.54
N LEU A 51 -20.65 -14.57 -16.90
CA LEU A 51 -20.59 -13.23 -17.51
C LEU A 51 -19.13 -12.80 -17.62
N PHE A 52 -18.62 -12.74 -18.85
CA PHE A 52 -17.22 -12.41 -19.10
C PHE A 52 -17.02 -10.91 -19.42
N VAL A 53 -16.11 -10.21 -18.72
CA VAL A 53 -15.84 -8.78 -18.94
C VAL A 53 -14.55 -8.62 -19.72
N CYS A 54 -14.65 -8.16 -20.98
CA CYS A 54 -13.52 -7.95 -21.88
C CYS A 54 -12.77 -6.66 -21.54
N LYS A 55 -11.65 -6.78 -20.83
CA LYS A 55 -10.91 -5.65 -20.28
C LYS A 55 -9.48 -5.55 -20.82
N GLY A 56 -8.99 -4.30 -20.93
CA GLY A 56 -7.59 -3.99 -21.12
C GLY A 56 -7.21 -3.54 -22.52
N ARG A 57 -6.13 -2.74 -22.62
CA ARG A 57 -5.59 -2.28 -23.92
C ARG A 57 -5.01 -3.42 -24.75
N ALA A 58 -4.55 -4.49 -24.08
CA ALA A 58 -3.97 -5.67 -24.72
C ALA A 58 -4.99 -6.80 -24.87
N PHE A 59 -6.31 -6.52 -24.73
CA PHE A 59 -7.34 -7.53 -24.90
C PHE A 59 -7.34 -8.06 -26.34
N LYS A 60 -7.38 -9.37 -26.47
CA LYS A 60 -7.44 -10.05 -27.76
C LYS A 60 -8.74 -10.82 -27.88
N CYS A 61 -9.33 -10.86 -29.08
CA CYS A 61 -10.55 -11.61 -29.36
C CYS A 61 -10.41 -13.11 -28.98
N GLU A 62 -9.20 -13.68 -29.08
CA GLU A 62 -8.90 -15.06 -28.68
C GLU A 62 -9.27 -15.35 -27.22
N TYR A 63 -9.17 -14.35 -26.31
CA TYR A 63 -9.56 -14.50 -24.90
C TYR A 63 -11.08 -14.63 -24.75
N LEU A 64 -11.87 -13.92 -25.59
CA LEU A 64 -13.31 -14.06 -25.65
C LEU A 64 -13.71 -15.42 -26.22
N LEU A 65 -13.06 -15.86 -27.32
CA LEU A 65 -13.30 -17.17 -27.92
C LEU A 65 -13.01 -18.33 -26.94
N SER A 66 -11.92 -18.21 -26.17
CA SER A 66 -11.62 -19.15 -25.08
C SER A 66 -12.72 -19.11 -24.01
N ALA A 67 -13.15 -17.93 -23.58
CA ALA A 67 -14.22 -17.79 -22.61
C ALA A 67 -15.54 -18.42 -23.09
N ILE A 68 -15.89 -18.30 -24.37
CA ILE A 68 -17.05 -18.94 -24.98
C ILE A 68 -16.91 -20.48 -24.90
N ALA A 69 -15.77 -21.01 -25.29
CA ALA A 69 -15.49 -22.43 -25.25
C ALA A 69 -15.57 -23.00 -23.81
N ASP A 70 -15.20 -22.23 -22.81
CA ASP A 70 -15.23 -22.60 -21.39
C ASP A 70 -16.58 -22.33 -20.71
N GLY A 71 -17.60 -21.84 -21.47
CA GLY A 71 -18.97 -21.74 -20.99
C GLY A 71 -19.41 -20.34 -20.54
N ALA A 72 -18.80 -19.29 -21.07
CA ALA A 72 -19.36 -17.94 -20.94
C ALA A 72 -20.73 -17.88 -21.64
N VAL A 73 -21.70 -17.20 -21.01
CA VAL A 73 -23.09 -17.10 -21.49
C VAL A 73 -23.45 -15.71 -21.97
N ALA A 74 -22.64 -14.74 -21.66
CA ALA A 74 -22.68 -13.35 -22.12
C ALA A 74 -21.33 -12.68 -21.95
N TYR A 75 -21.10 -11.60 -22.67
CA TYR A 75 -19.92 -10.76 -22.43
C TYR A 75 -20.27 -9.28 -22.35
N VAL A 76 -19.40 -8.54 -21.69
CA VAL A 76 -19.44 -7.08 -21.59
C VAL A 76 -18.17 -6.50 -22.19
N SER A 77 -18.30 -5.53 -23.08
CA SER A 77 -17.14 -4.90 -23.75
C SER A 77 -17.44 -3.47 -24.20
N LYS A 78 -16.40 -2.77 -24.70
CA LYS A 78 -16.56 -1.45 -25.34
C LYS A 78 -16.93 -1.55 -26.84
N VAL A 79 -16.76 -2.71 -27.43
CA VAL A 79 -17.00 -2.96 -28.85
C VAL A 79 -17.70 -4.31 -29.03
N ASP A 80 -18.51 -4.42 -30.05
CA ASP A 80 -19.06 -5.73 -30.45
C ASP A 80 -17.99 -6.51 -31.21
N TYR A 81 -17.78 -7.78 -30.81
CA TYR A 81 -16.82 -8.69 -31.45
C TYR A 81 -17.44 -9.58 -32.50
N ASP A 82 -18.75 -9.40 -32.79
CA ASP A 82 -19.48 -10.16 -33.80
C ASP A 82 -19.37 -11.71 -33.59
N VAL A 83 -19.57 -12.14 -32.35
CA VAL A 83 -19.58 -13.55 -31.97
C VAL A 83 -20.98 -13.97 -31.57
N ASP A 84 -21.30 -15.28 -31.69
CA ASP A 84 -22.60 -15.83 -31.32
C ASP A 84 -22.75 -15.95 -29.80
N LEU A 85 -22.72 -14.80 -29.12
CA LEU A 85 -22.92 -14.67 -27.68
C LEU A 85 -23.54 -13.31 -27.35
N PRO A 86 -24.52 -13.21 -26.41
CA PRO A 86 -25.08 -11.92 -25.99
C PRO A 86 -24.02 -10.91 -25.56
N ALA A 87 -24.01 -9.75 -26.22
CA ALA A 87 -23.07 -8.65 -25.99
C ALA A 87 -23.73 -7.49 -25.27
N VAL A 88 -23.19 -7.06 -24.13
CA VAL A 88 -23.53 -5.78 -23.48
C VAL A 88 -22.43 -4.79 -23.81
N ILE A 89 -22.74 -3.78 -24.62
CA ILE A 89 -21.75 -2.77 -25.00
C ILE A 89 -21.83 -1.60 -24.05
N VAL A 90 -20.67 -1.19 -23.51
CA VAL A 90 -20.56 -0.18 -22.45
C VAL A 90 -19.63 0.97 -22.83
N SER A 91 -19.88 2.14 -22.26
CA SER A 91 -19.08 3.36 -22.49
C SER A 91 -17.74 3.32 -21.74
N ASP A 92 -17.72 2.79 -20.50
CA ASP A 92 -16.55 2.71 -19.63
C ASP A 92 -16.40 1.33 -19.00
N ILE A 93 -15.45 0.54 -19.52
CA ILE A 93 -15.21 -0.83 -19.07
C ILE A 93 -14.66 -0.91 -17.63
N ARG A 94 -13.97 0.12 -17.12
CA ARG A 94 -13.43 0.11 -15.77
C ARG A 94 -14.51 0.35 -14.72
N ARG A 95 -15.35 1.36 -14.95
CA ARG A 95 -16.55 1.55 -14.11
C ARG A 95 -17.47 0.33 -14.16
N THR A 96 -17.63 -0.25 -15.33
CA THR A 96 -18.41 -1.49 -15.50
C THR A 96 -17.86 -2.65 -14.68
N LEU A 97 -16.53 -2.86 -14.67
CA LEU A 97 -15.89 -3.89 -13.83
C LEU A 97 -16.21 -3.72 -12.35
N ALA A 98 -16.16 -2.48 -11.86
CA ALA A 98 -16.49 -2.18 -10.47
C ALA A 98 -17.94 -2.54 -10.15
N VAL A 99 -18.90 -2.16 -11.02
CA VAL A 99 -20.32 -2.47 -10.84
C VAL A 99 -20.55 -3.96 -10.89
N VAL A 100 -20.06 -4.66 -11.92
CA VAL A 100 -20.28 -6.10 -12.09
C VAL A 100 -19.68 -6.89 -10.93
N ALA A 101 -18.48 -6.53 -10.47
CA ALA A 101 -17.84 -7.19 -9.34
C ALA A 101 -18.60 -6.95 -8.02
N ASP A 102 -18.99 -5.71 -7.73
CA ASP A 102 -19.76 -5.37 -6.53
C ASP A 102 -21.10 -6.11 -6.48
N VAL A 103 -21.83 -6.12 -7.58
CA VAL A 103 -23.09 -6.85 -7.72
C VAL A 103 -22.89 -8.35 -7.57
N PHE A 104 -21.88 -8.91 -8.23
CA PHE A 104 -21.58 -10.35 -8.18
C PHE A 104 -21.26 -10.83 -6.76
N TYR A 105 -20.57 -10.02 -5.95
CA TYR A 105 -20.25 -10.34 -4.56
C TYR A 105 -21.30 -9.83 -3.56
N GLY A 106 -22.40 -9.24 -4.01
CA GLY A 106 -23.55 -8.84 -3.19
C GLY A 106 -23.29 -7.66 -2.28
N HIS A 107 -22.68 -6.63 -2.84
CA HIS A 107 -22.41 -5.35 -2.18
C HIS A 107 -21.66 -5.56 -0.85
N PRO A 108 -20.50 -6.23 -0.85
CA PRO A 108 -19.88 -6.71 0.37
C PRO A 108 -19.39 -5.57 1.29
N SER A 109 -19.08 -4.38 0.74
CA SER A 109 -18.71 -3.22 1.55
C SER A 109 -19.86 -2.67 2.41
N GLY A 110 -21.10 -3.08 2.16
CA GLY A 110 -22.24 -2.81 3.04
C GLY A 110 -22.29 -3.70 4.28
N LYS A 111 -21.47 -4.77 4.34
CA LYS A 111 -21.44 -5.77 5.43
C LYS A 111 -20.18 -5.65 6.30
N VAL A 112 -19.16 -4.96 5.84
CA VAL A 112 -17.86 -4.77 6.50
C VAL A 112 -17.49 -3.29 6.44
N LYS A 113 -17.09 -2.69 7.54
CA LYS A 113 -16.60 -1.31 7.56
C LYS A 113 -15.22 -1.24 6.90
N VAL A 114 -15.15 -0.71 5.69
CA VAL A 114 -13.89 -0.59 4.94
C VAL A 114 -13.20 0.72 5.28
N CYS A 115 -11.95 0.66 5.75
CA CYS A 115 -11.11 1.81 6.06
C CYS A 115 -9.96 1.89 5.06
N ALA A 116 -9.84 2.97 4.32
CA ALA A 116 -8.87 3.09 3.23
C ALA A 116 -7.89 4.25 3.46
N PHE A 117 -6.59 3.98 3.24
CA PHE A 117 -5.54 4.99 3.27
C PHE A 117 -5.03 5.31 1.87
N THR A 118 -5.02 6.60 1.51
CA THR A 118 -4.30 7.11 0.35
C THR A 118 -3.25 8.14 0.76
N GLY A 119 -2.30 8.37 -0.10
CA GLY A 119 -1.17 9.29 0.09
C GLY A 119 0.02 8.84 -0.73
N THR A 120 1.06 9.63 -0.79
CA THR A 120 2.30 9.25 -1.46
C THR A 120 3.04 8.20 -0.63
N LYS A 121 3.22 8.44 0.67
CA LYS A 121 3.95 7.58 1.60
C LYS A 121 3.09 7.24 2.83
N GLY A 122 3.51 6.21 3.58
CA GLY A 122 2.92 5.85 4.87
C GLY A 122 1.67 4.95 4.82
N LYS A 123 1.07 4.70 3.66
CA LYS A 123 -0.17 3.92 3.54
C LYS A 123 -0.12 2.56 4.24
N SER A 124 0.90 1.76 3.95
CA SER A 124 1.08 0.44 4.57
C SER A 124 1.23 0.56 6.08
N THR A 125 2.12 1.44 6.56
CA THR A 125 2.33 1.66 7.99
C THR A 125 1.04 2.09 8.70
N CYS A 126 0.29 3.05 8.13
CA CYS A 126 -1.00 3.46 8.66
C CYS A 126 -2.00 2.30 8.70
N SER A 127 -2.01 1.45 7.65
CA SER A 127 -2.92 0.29 7.58
C SER A 127 -2.59 -0.74 8.66
N PHE A 128 -1.32 -1.06 8.88
CA PHE A 128 -0.91 -1.97 9.96
C PHE A 128 -1.19 -1.39 11.34
N TYR A 129 -0.93 -0.11 11.56
CA TYR A 129 -1.23 0.56 12.83
C TYR A 129 -2.73 0.56 13.12
N LEU A 130 -3.57 0.93 12.16
CA LEU A 130 -5.02 0.86 12.35
C LEU A 130 -5.49 -0.58 12.57
N ARG A 131 -4.96 -1.57 11.82
CA ARG A 131 -5.25 -2.98 12.07
C ARG A 131 -4.92 -3.40 13.50
N GLY A 132 -3.79 -2.92 14.05
CA GLY A 132 -3.39 -3.18 15.43
C GLY A 132 -4.40 -2.62 16.44
N ILE A 133 -4.80 -1.36 16.27
CA ILE A 133 -5.82 -0.71 17.09
C ILE A 133 -7.15 -1.49 17.04
N LEU A 134 -7.62 -1.81 15.82
CA LEU A 134 -8.87 -2.53 15.63
C LEU A 134 -8.80 -3.99 16.14
N ALA A 135 -7.63 -4.63 16.08
CA ALA A 135 -7.43 -5.97 16.62
C ALA A 135 -7.47 -5.96 18.15
N ASN A 136 -6.93 -4.90 18.79
CA ASN A 136 -7.04 -4.72 20.23
C ASN A 136 -8.49 -4.47 20.64
N GLU A 137 -9.21 -3.58 19.95
CA GLU A 137 -10.65 -3.35 20.19
C GLU A 137 -11.47 -4.64 20.01
N ALA A 138 -11.16 -5.44 18.99
CA ALA A 138 -11.82 -6.71 18.75
C ALA A 138 -11.64 -7.70 19.92
N LYS A 139 -10.44 -7.74 20.53
CA LYS A 139 -10.19 -8.54 21.73
C LYS A 139 -11.03 -8.06 22.92
N LEU A 140 -11.12 -6.74 23.14
CA LEU A 140 -11.89 -6.14 24.22
C LEU A 140 -13.40 -6.38 24.10
N THR A 141 -13.90 -6.35 22.85
CA THR A 141 -15.33 -6.50 22.56
C THR A 141 -15.77 -7.92 22.21
N GLY A 142 -14.84 -8.87 22.09
CA GLY A 142 -15.12 -10.25 21.70
C GLY A 142 -15.49 -10.40 20.20
N CYS A 143 -15.13 -9.45 19.36
CA CYS A 143 -15.37 -9.50 17.91
C CYS A 143 -14.28 -10.28 17.17
N HIS A 144 -14.54 -10.61 15.90
CA HIS A 144 -13.53 -11.19 15.01
C HIS A 144 -12.42 -10.17 14.71
N ARG A 145 -11.22 -10.67 14.41
CA ARG A 145 -10.09 -9.81 14.03
C ARG A 145 -10.38 -9.04 12.73
N PRO A 146 -9.81 -7.83 12.57
CA PRO A 146 -9.95 -7.05 11.34
C PRO A 146 -9.21 -7.70 10.17
N ALA A 147 -9.80 -7.63 8.98
CA ALA A 147 -9.16 -7.99 7.72
C ALA A 147 -8.18 -6.91 7.27
N LEU A 148 -7.25 -7.28 6.38
CA LEU A 148 -6.21 -6.41 5.83
C LEU A 148 -6.03 -6.60 4.32
N ASN A 149 -5.83 -5.51 3.57
CA ASN A 149 -5.39 -5.55 2.19
C ASN A 149 -4.41 -4.41 1.89
N THR A 150 -3.13 -4.71 1.84
CA THR A 150 -2.03 -3.74 1.62
C THR A 150 -1.21 -4.10 0.38
N GLY A 151 -0.23 -3.27 0.05
CA GLY A 151 0.77 -3.60 -0.97
C GLY A 151 1.75 -4.69 -0.54
N ILE A 152 1.78 -5.01 0.75
CA ILE A 152 2.67 -6.00 1.37
C ILE A 152 1.99 -7.37 1.38
N GLU A 153 0.91 -7.47 2.12
CA GLU A 153 0.17 -8.69 2.34
C GLU A 153 -1.34 -8.42 2.41
N PHE A 154 -2.10 -9.48 2.30
CA PHE A 154 -3.53 -9.47 2.60
C PHE A 154 -3.87 -10.61 3.58
N ASP A 155 -4.95 -10.38 4.31
CA ASP A 155 -5.57 -11.35 5.21
C ASP A 155 -7.06 -11.01 5.25
N ASP A 156 -7.86 -11.73 4.48
CA ASP A 156 -9.30 -11.47 4.37
C ASP A 156 -10.14 -12.31 5.34
N GLY A 157 -9.46 -13.01 6.25
CA GLY A 157 -10.11 -13.87 7.24
C GLY A 157 -10.35 -15.31 6.78
N ILE A 158 -10.33 -15.56 5.47
CA ILE A 158 -10.43 -16.88 4.84
C ILE A 158 -9.08 -17.25 4.20
N GLU A 159 -8.50 -16.32 3.47
CA GLU A 159 -7.20 -16.47 2.80
C GLU A 159 -6.24 -15.38 3.28
N ALA A 160 -4.95 -15.70 3.31
CA ALA A 160 -3.88 -14.75 3.62
C ALA A 160 -2.65 -15.04 2.76
N GLY A 161 -1.87 -14.00 2.44
CA GLY A 161 -0.65 -14.15 1.66
C GLY A 161 -0.06 -12.83 1.18
N PRO A 162 1.04 -12.89 0.42
CA PRO A 162 1.67 -11.70 -0.13
C PRO A 162 0.78 -11.05 -1.20
N SER A 163 0.80 -9.73 -1.26
CA SER A 163 0.06 -8.96 -2.26
C SER A 163 0.86 -8.79 -3.55
N LYS A 164 0.17 -8.86 -4.69
CA LYS A 164 0.76 -8.57 -6.01
C LYS A 164 0.59 -7.10 -6.42
N LEU A 165 -0.44 -6.44 -5.90
CA LEU A 165 -0.79 -5.05 -6.16
C LEU A 165 -1.25 -4.39 -4.88
N THR A 166 -0.87 -3.14 -4.66
CA THR A 166 -1.31 -2.34 -3.52
C THR A 166 -2.85 -2.26 -3.43
N THR A 167 -3.50 -2.06 -4.56
CA THR A 167 -4.96 -2.10 -4.70
C THR A 167 -5.28 -3.09 -5.81
N PRO A 168 -5.83 -4.25 -5.50
CA PRO A 168 -6.19 -5.27 -6.48
C PRO A 168 -7.20 -4.79 -7.52
N GLU A 169 -7.34 -5.53 -8.61
CA GLU A 169 -8.41 -5.33 -9.59
C GLU A 169 -9.77 -5.62 -8.95
N SER A 170 -10.84 -5.03 -9.49
CA SER A 170 -12.16 -4.95 -8.85
C SER A 170 -12.71 -6.31 -8.41
N PHE A 171 -12.64 -7.35 -9.24
CA PHE A 171 -13.13 -8.68 -8.85
C PHE A 171 -12.39 -9.26 -7.65
N LEU A 172 -11.06 -9.19 -7.64
CA LEU A 172 -10.27 -9.70 -6.52
C LEU A 172 -10.48 -8.87 -5.25
N LEU A 173 -10.61 -7.54 -5.39
CA LEU A 173 -10.83 -6.67 -4.24
C LEU A 173 -12.21 -6.91 -3.60
N GLN A 174 -13.26 -6.99 -4.42
CA GLN A 174 -14.62 -7.30 -3.94
C GLN A 174 -14.71 -8.71 -3.34
N SER A 175 -13.99 -9.71 -3.91
CA SER A 175 -13.86 -11.04 -3.33
C SER A 175 -13.28 -11.00 -1.92
N ARG A 176 -12.19 -10.25 -1.71
CA ARG A 176 -11.56 -10.11 -0.38
C ARG A 176 -12.48 -9.44 0.64
N ILE A 177 -13.25 -8.43 0.22
CA ILE A 177 -14.23 -7.79 1.09
C ILE A 177 -15.36 -8.77 1.43
N ALA A 178 -15.80 -9.58 0.46
CA ALA A 178 -16.82 -10.62 0.68
C ALA A 178 -16.32 -11.72 1.63
N HIS A 179 -15.07 -12.17 1.49
CA HIS A 179 -14.44 -13.10 2.43
C HIS A 179 -14.37 -12.51 3.84
N ALA A 180 -13.99 -11.23 3.98
CA ALA A 180 -13.97 -10.57 5.28
C ALA A 180 -15.35 -10.55 5.94
N ALA A 181 -16.42 -10.29 5.14
CA ALA A 181 -17.79 -10.35 5.61
C ALA A 181 -18.20 -11.77 6.04
N GLU A 182 -17.84 -12.79 5.24
CA GLU A 182 -18.13 -14.21 5.53
C GLU A 182 -17.37 -14.67 6.80
N ALA A 183 -16.13 -14.24 6.97
CA ALA A 183 -15.33 -14.50 8.16
C ALA A 183 -15.83 -13.75 9.41
N GLY A 184 -16.84 -12.87 9.28
CA GLY A 184 -17.37 -12.08 10.38
C GLY A 184 -16.46 -10.93 10.83
N ALA A 185 -15.49 -10.51 10.01
CA ALA A 185 -14.63 -9.38 10.32
C ALA A 185 -15.45 -8.07 10.35
N PRO A 186 -15.44 -7.31 11.45
CA PRO A 186 -16.19 -6.07 11.53
C PRO A 186 -15.55 -4.93 10.70
N TRP A 187 -14.25 -5.04 10.44
CA TRP A 187 -13.48 -4.05 9.68
C TRP A 187 -12.56 -4.73 8.66
N LEU A 188 -12.36 -4.03 7.55
CA LEU A 188 -11.27 -4.29 6.60
C LEU A 188 -10.46 -3.01 6.43
N VAL A 189 -9.16 -3.10 6.67
CA VAL A 189 -8.22 -1.98 6.46
C VAL A 189 -7.48 -2.18 5.15
N MET A 190 -7.44 -1.14 4.30
CA MET A 190 -6.79 -1.26 3.00
C MET A 190 -6.01 -0.03 2.55
N GLU A 191 -5.12 -0.24 1.59
CA GLU A 191 -4.50 0.83 0.84
C GLU A 191 -5.30 1.16 -0.43
N ALA A 192 -5.57 2.44 -0.66
CA ALA A 192 -6.14 2.97 -1.89
C ALA A 192 -5.05 3.72 -2.67
N SER A 193 -4.39 3.05 -3.61
CA SER A 193 -3.37 3.65 -4.46
C SER A 193 -3.99 4.66 -5.45
N SER A 194 -3.19 5.63 -5.92
CA SER A 194 -3.66 6.59 -6.92
C SER A 194 -4.16 5.91 -8.19
N GLN A 195 -3.49 4.86 -8.66
CA GLN A 195 -3.94 4.07 -9.80
C GLN A 195 -5.22 3.27 -9.48
N GLY A 196 -5.34 2.72 -8.25
CA GLY A 196 -6.56 2.05 -7.81
C GLY A 196 -7.77 2.96 -7.89
N LEU A 197 -7.64 4.19 -7.41
CA LEU A 197 -8.68 5.23 -7.48
C LEU A 197 -8.88 5.75 -8.92
N LYS A 198 -7.80 6.01 -9.67
CA LYS A 198 -7.87 6.49 -11.06
C LYS A 198 -8.58 5.51 -11.98
N TYR A 199 -8.27 4.23 -11.82
CA TYR A 199 -8.76 3.17 -12.71
C TYR A 199 -10.00 2.45 -12.18
N GLU A 200 -10.70 3.07 -11.23
CA GLU A 200 -11.97 2.60 -10.67
C GLU A 200 -11.90 1.19 -10.05
N ARG A 201 -10.72 0.74 -9.61
CA ARG A 201 -10.58 -0.57 -8.94
C ARG A 201 -11.34 -0.62 -7.62
N THR A 202 -11.49 0.54 -6.97
CA THR A 202 -12.26 0.74 -5.74
C THR A 202 -13.70 1.20 -6.01
N GLY A 203 -14.10 1.31 -7.27
CA GLY A 203 -15.46 1.72 -7.63
C GLY A 203 -16.51 0.87 -6.92
N LYS A 204 -17.63 1.48 -6.49
CA LYS A 204 -18.71 0.86 -5.72
C LYS A 204 -18.35 0.37 -4.30
N ILE A 205 -17.10 0.53 -3.84
CA ILE A 205 -16.77 0.28 -2.43
C ILE A 205 -17.17 1.50 -1.62
N ALA A 206 -18.02 1.31 -0.62
CA ALA A 206 -18.34 2.32 0.37
C ALA A 206 -17.28 2.29 1.49
N PHE A 207 -16.41 3.30 1.54
CA PHE A 207 -15.47 3.44 2.64
C PHE A 207 -16.16 4.03 3.87
N GLU A 208 -16.10 3.34 5.00
CA GLU A 208 -16.51 3.95 6.28
C GLU A 208 -15.57 5.11 6.63
N VAL A 209 -14.24 4.93 6.39
CA VAL A 209 -13.24 5.98 6.57
C VAL A 209 -12.31 6.03 5.38
N GLY A 210 -12.13 7.21 4.79
CA GLY A 210 -11.09 7.51 3.82
C GLY A 210 -10.07 8.48 4.40
N ALA A 211 -8.80 8.05 4.45
CA ALA A 211 -7.72 8.83 5.03
C ALA A 211 -6.73 9.30 3.96
N PHE A 212 -6.38 10.59 3.98
CA PHE A 212 -5.37 11.20 3.12
C PHE A 212 -4.16 11.61 3.96
N THR A 213 -3.04 10.89 3.80
CA THR A 213 -1.87 11.03 4.68
C THR A 213 -0.91 12.13 4.27
N ASN A 214 -0.56 12.21 2.99
CA ASN A 214 0.38 13.19 2.44
C ASN A 214 0.36 13.21 0.91
N ILE A 215 0.95 14.24 0.32
CA ILE A 215 1.20 14.37 -1.11
C ILE A 215 2.64 14.82 -1.35
N GLY A 216 3.29 14.24 -2.32
CA GLY A 216 4.63 14.58 -2.80
C GLY A 216 4.81 14.07 -4.22
N GLU A 217 5.87 14.44 -4.88
CA GLU A 217 6.16 13.98 -6.24
C GLU A 217 6.57 12.50 -6.22
N ASP A 218 5.76 11.68 -6.85
CA ASP A 218 6.01 10.25 -7.08
C ASP A 218 5.09 9.77 -8.20
N HIS A 219 5.43 8.69 -8.89
CA HIS A 219 4.62 8.11 -9.97
C HIS A 219 4.31 9.05 -11.16
N ILE A 220 5.09 10.12 -11.34
CA ILE A 220 4.91 11.02 -12.48
C ILE A 220 5.59 10.44 -13.72
N SER A 221 4.80 9.92 -14.62
CA SER A 221 5.25 9.33 -15.88
C SER A 221 4.12 9.31 -16.91
N PRO A 222 4.43 9.24 -18.22
CA PRO A 222 3.39 9.14 -19.26
C PRO A 222 2.49 7.91 -19.14
N ILE A 223 2.96 6.86 -18.44
CA ILE A 223 2.24 5.59 -18.31
C ILE A 223 1.33 5.58 -17.07
N GLU A 224 1.76 6.21 -15.97
CA GLU A 224 1.02 6.21 -14.70
C GLU A 224 0.20 7.50 -14.55
N HIS A 225 0.86 8.60 -14.19
CA HIS A 225 0.26 9.91 -14.05
C HIS A 225 1.05 10.93 -14.86
N PRO A 226 0.45 11.56 -15.89
CA PRO A 226 1.17 12.49 -16.75
C PRO A 226 1.61 13.77 -16.01
N THR A 227 0.94 14.11 -14.92
CA THR A 227 1.24 15.30 -14.12
C THR A 227 0.99 15.06 -12.63
N LEU A 228 1.62 15.88 -11.77
CA LEU A 228 1.33 15.89 -10.32
C LEU A 228 -0.15 16.20 -10.04
N GLU A 229 -0.79 17.02 -10.88
CA GLU A 229 -2.21 17.36 -10.73
C GLU A 229 -3.11 16.14 -10.99
N ASP A 230 -2.83 15.35 -12.05
CA ASP A 230 -3.56 14.09 -12.30
C ASP A 230 -3.37 13.09 -11.16
N TYR A 231 -2.16 13.00 -10.61
CA TYR A 231 -1.84 12.16 -9.46
C TYR A 231 -2.63 12.59 -8.20
N PHE A 232 -2.62 13.89 -7.91
CA PHE A 232 -3.33 14.46 -6.77
C PHE A 232 -4.85 14.32 -6.91
N ALA A 233 -5.41 14.72 -8.05
CA ALA A 233 -6.84 14.59 -8.34
C ALA A 233 -7.32 13.13 -8.25
N SER A 234 -6.48 12.18 -8.68
CA SER A 234 -6.79 10.75 -8.55
C SER A 234 -6.94 10.32 -7.09
N LYS A 235 -6.08 10.82 -6.19
CA LYS A 235 -6.17 10.51 -4.75
C LYS A 235 -7.37 11.16 -4.07
N LEU A 236 -7.75 12.37 -4.48
CA LEU A 236 -8.92 13.06 -3.91
C LEU A 236 -10.23 12.29 -4.13
N LYS A 237 -10.29 11.41 -5.13
CA LYS A 237 -11.45 10.54 -5.35
C LYS A 237 -11.82 9.68 -4.14
N ILE A 238 -10.90 9.41 -3.21
CA ILE A 238 -11.18 8.62 -2.01
C ILE A 238 -12.39 9.19 -1.25
N PHE A 239 -12.50 10.52 -1.15
CA PHE A 239 -13.56 11.15 -0.40
C PHE A 239 -14.95 11.07 -1.07
N SER A 240 -15.02 10.83 -2.37
CA SER A 240 -16.31 10.62 -3.05
C SER A 240 -16.96 9.27 -2.68
N GLN A 241 -16.21 8.38 -2.05
CA GLN A 241 -16.63 7.04 -1.63
C GLN A 241 -16.59 6.86 -0.11
N SER A 242 -16.23 7.92 0.65
CA SER A 242 -16.02 7.85 2.10
C SER A 242 -17.16 8.49 2.87
N ARG A 243 -17.61 7.81 3.92
CA ARG A 243 -18.52 8.37 4.90
C ARG A 243 -17.83 9.38 5.79
N PHE A 244 -16.68 9.01 6.36
CA PHE A 244 -15.84 9.90 7.17
C PHE A 244 -14.51 10.15 6.48
N ALA A 245 -14.03 11.39 6.58
CA ALA A 245 -12.71 11.78 6.08
C ALA A 245 -11.70 11.89 7.22
N VAL A 246 -10.44 11.48 6.95
CA VAL A 246 -9.30 11.75 7.83
C VAL A 246 -8.25 12.51 7.03
N VAL A 247 -7.81 13.68 7.54
CA VAL A 247 -6.95 14.61 6.81
C VAL A 247 -5.77 15.05 7.66
N ASN A 248 -4.56 14.94 7.10
CA ASN A 248 -3.33 15.49 7.68
C ASN A 248 -3.26 17.01 7.44
N LEU A 249 -3.12 17.82 8.51
CA LEU A 249 -2.98 19.27 8.37
C LEU A 249 -1.54 19.71 8.05
N ASP A 250 -0.54 18.84 8.25
CA ASP A 250 0.87 19.17 8.03
C ASP A 250 1.32 19.04 6.57
N MET A 251 0.42 18.67 5.65
CA MET A 251 0.78 18.40 4.26
C MET A 251 0.57 19.60 3.34
N ASP A 252 1.29 19.61 2.23
CA ASP A 252 1.05 20.56 1.15
C ASP A 252 -0.35 20.42 0.57
N LYS A 253 -0.92 21.51 0.06
CA LYS A 253 -2.24 21.57 -0.58
C LYS A 253 -3.39 21.12 0.34
N VAL A 254 -3.24 21.23 1.66
CA VAL A 254 -4.24 20.80 2.65
C VAL A 254 -5.62 21.41 2.40
N ASP A 255 -5.71 22.66 1.98
CA ASP A 255 -7.00 23.34 1.73
C ASP A 255 -7.83 22.62 0.67
N ARG A 256 -7.20 22.16 -0.41
CA ARG A 256 -7.86 21.38 -1.47
C ARG A 256 -8.31 20.00 -1.00
N VAL A 257 -7.56 19.41 -0.07
CA VAL A 257 -7.94 18.12 0.53
C VAL A 257 -9.12 18.28 1.47
N LEU A 258 -9.12 19.34 2.29
CA LEU A 258 -10.25 19.69 3.17
C LEU A 258 -11.50 20.03 2.35
N GLU A 259 -11.37 20.78 1.23
CA GLU A 259 -12.47 21.05 0.31
C GLU A 259 -13.06 19.73 -0.24
N ALA A 260 -12.22 18.81 -0.71
CA ALA A 260 -12.69 17.52 -1.20
C ALA A 260 -13.34 16.67 -0.08
N ALA A 261 -12.80 16.72 1.14
CA ALA A 261 -13.31 16.02 2.33
C ALA A 261 -14.65 16.61 2.84
N SER A 262 -14.98 17.85 2.50
CA SER A 262 -16.20 18.52 2.97
C SER A 262 -17.51 17.83 2.54
N ARG A 263 -17.46 16.95 1.57
CA ARG A 263 -18.58 16.12 1.11
C ARG A 263 -18.86 14.92 1.99
N CYS A 264 -17.92 14.56 2.89
CA CYS A 264 -18.10 13.49 3.86
C CYS A 264 -18.96 13.96 5.04
N GLU A 265 -19.61 13.04 5.75
CA GLU A 265 -20.47 13.38 6.90
C GLU A 265 -19.69 14.06 8.03
N ARG A 266 -18.42 13.68 8.20
CA ARG A 266 -17.51 14.23 9.20
C ARG A 266 -16.06 14.15 8.72
N THR A 267 -15.28 15.18 9.01
CA THR A 267 -13.83 15.19 8.87
C THR A 267 -13.17 15.17 10.24
N VAL A 268 -12.21 14.27 10.44
CA VAL A 268 -11.30 14.23 11.59
C VAL A 268 -9.90 14.62 11.09
N THR A 269 -9.29 15.60 11.72
CA THR A 269 -7.98 16.12 11.32
C THR A 269 -6.90 15.63 12.27
N PHE A 270 -5.67 15.46 11.74
CA PHE A 270 -4.51 15.16 12.58
C PHE A 270 -3.30 16.00 12.17
N SER A 271 -2.40 16.23 13.13
CA SER A 271 -1.18 17.01 12.92
C SER A 271 -0.11 16.69 13.96
N LEU A 272 1.15 16.91 13.59
CA LEU A 272 2.28 16.96 14.52
C LEU A 272 2.45 18.34 15.16
N THR A 273 1.93 19.42 14.54
CA THR A 273 2.27 20.80 14.88
C THR A 273 1.10 21.77 14.93
N ASP A 274 0.02 21.53 14.16
CA ASP A 274 -1.13 22.43 14.10
C ASP A 274 -2.12 22.17 15.24
N GLU A 275 -2.21 23.12 16.18
CA GLU A 275 -3.07 23.03 17.36
C GLU A 275 -4.58 22.90 17.05
N ARG A 276 -5.00 23.23 15.82
CA ARG A 276 -6.38 23.11 15.35
C ARG A 276 -6.78 21.67 15.06
N ALA A 277 -5.82 20.76 14.95
CA ALA A 277 -6.10 19.35 14.67
C ALA A 277 -6.91 18.69 15.80
N ASP A 278 -7.85 17.82 15.41
CA ASP A 278 -8.59 16.98 16.35
C ASP A 278 -7.67 16.00 17.08
N VAL A 279 -6.72 15.40 16.36
CA VAL A 279 -5.72 14.48 16.88
C VAL A 279 -4.35 15.14 16.75
N LEU A 280 -3.71 15.48 17.87
CA LEU A 280 -2.48 16.26 17.91
C LEU A 280 -1.40 15.61 18.77
N ALA A 281 -0.18 15.52 18.27
CA ALA A 281 0.99 15.18 19.09
C ALA A 281 1.46 16.41 19.88
N LEU A 282 1.22 16.42 21.18
CA LEU A 282 1.67 17.51 22.08
C LEU A 282 3.16 17.43 22.41
N ALA A 283 3.70 16.21 22.50
CA ALA A 283 5.12 15.96 22.75
C ALA A 283 5.53 14.63 22.11
N ILE A 284 6.78 14.57 21.66
CA ILE A 284 7.39 13.36 21.09
C ILE A 284 8.74 13.16 21.77
N ARG A 285 8.98 11.99 22.36
CA ARG A 285 10.21 11.62 23.06
C ARG A 285 10.61 10.18 22.74
N ASN A 286 11.90 9.90 22.81
CA ASN A 286 12.38 8.54 22.69
C ASN A 286 12.03 7.74 23.96
N GLY A 287 11.63 6.48 23.78
CA GLY A 287 11.36 5.52 24.85
C GLY A 287 12.11 4.21 24.62
N ASP A 288 12.06 3.30 25.59
CA ASP A 288 12.79 2.02 25.54
C ASP A 288 12.31 1.09 24.41
N CYS A 289 11.01 1.17 24.07
CA CYS A 289 10.39 0.30 23.09
C CYS A 289 9.96 1.03 21.80
N GLY A 290 10.51 2.22 21.55
CA GLY A 290 10.15 3.06 20.40
C GLY A 290 9.95 4.51 20.78
N VAL A 291 9.19 5.26 19.99
CA VAL A 291 8.84 6.66 20.26
C VAL A 291 7.59 6.72 21.13
N VAL A 292 7.62 7.55 22.16
CA VAL A 292 6.45 7.87 22.98
C VAL A 292 5.92 9.22 22.55
N ALA A 293 4.67 9.26 22.08
CA ALA A 293 3.95 10.47 21.74
C ALA A 293 2.87 10.76 22.77
N THR A 294 2.87 11.96 23.37
CA THR A 294 1.72 12.46 24.13
C THR A 294 0.70 12.98 23.12
N VAL A 295 -0.41 12.28 22.97
CA VAL A 295 -1.43 12.58 21.95
C VAL A 295 -2.70 13.11 22.62
N ARG A 296 -3.18 14.26 22.15
CA ARG A 296 -4.51 14.79 22.44
C ARG A 296 -5.49 14.37 21.34
N THR A 297 -6.62 13.84 21.75
CA THR A 297 -7.79 13.57 20.90
C THR A 297 -8.98 14.36 21.42
N PRO A 298 -10.15 14.39 20.74
CA PRO A 298 -11.37 14.99 21.28
C PRO A 298 -11.85 14.34 22.59
N ARG A 299 -11.42 13.12 22.90
CA ARG A 299 -11.94 12.34 24.05
C ARG A 299 -10.92 12.18 25.18
N PHE A 300 -9.63 12.19 24.90
CA PHE A 300 -8.59 11.96 25.91
C PHE A 300 -7.24 12.59 25.52
N THR A 301 -6.34 12.65 26.51
CA THR A 301 -4.90 12.93 26.28
C THR A 301 -4.09 11.83 26.94
N ARG A 302 -3.26 11.11 26.20
CA ARG A 302 -2.47 9.97 26.67
C ARG A 302 -1.09 9.89 26.03
N ASP A 303 -0.17 9.27 26.72
CA ASP A 303 1.07 8.78 26.16
C ASP A 303 0.82 7.48 25.38
N ILE A 304 1.27 7.44 24.14
CA ILE A 304 1.13 6.28 23.25
C ILE A 304 2.53 5.86 22.82
N VAL A 305 2.85 4.57 23.04
CA VAL A 305 4.09 3.97 22.59
C VAL A 305 3.93 3.48 21.17
N ILE A 306 4.69 4.07 20.25
CA ILE A 306 4.71 3.71 18.83
C ILE A 306 5.97 2.90 18.56
N PRO A 307 5.89 1.66 18.05
CA PRO A 307 7.04 0.76 17.86
C PRO A 307 7.87 1.19 16.64
N THR A 308 8.55 2.32 16.74
CA THR A 308 9.38 2.89 15.68
C THR A 308 10.50 3.74 16.28
N PRO A 309 11.71 3.75 15.72
CA PRO A 309 12.77 4.66 16.15
C PRO A 309 12.71 6.01 15.44
N VAL A 310 11.75 6.28 14.55
CA VAL A 310 11.73 7.47 13.71
C VAL A 310 10.46 8.30 13.92
N LYS A 311 10.64 9.61 14.00
CA LYS A 311 9.56 10.56 14.32
C LYS A 311 8.53 10.68 13.21
N PHE A 312 8.90 10.49 11.93
CA PHE A 312 7.92 10.58 10.84
C PHE A 312 6.83 9.50 10.93
N ASN A 313 7.11 8.36 11.57
CA ASN A 313 6.08 7.34 11.82
C ASN A 313 5.06 7.75 12.89
N VAL A 314 5.34 8.78 13.69
CA VAL A 314 4.32 9.37 14.57
C VAL A 314 3.16 9.94 13.74
N SER A 315 3.44 10.63 12.63
CA SER A 315 2.39 11.11 11.73
C SER A 315 1.53 9.95 11.18
N ASN A 316 2.16 8.81 10.82
CA ASN A 316 1.43 7.61 10.40
C ASN A 316 0.56 7.02 11.53
N ALA A 317 1.05 7.06 12.77
CA ALA A 317 0.30 6.63 13.94
C ALA A 317 -0.88 7.57 14.23
N LEU A 318 -0.69 8.89 14.12
CA LEU A 318 -1.80 9.86 14.25
C LEU A 318 -2.88 9.65 13.18
N ALA A 319 -2.50 9.31 11.95
CA ALA A 319 -3.47 8.96 10.90
C ALA A 319 -4.33 7.75 11.28
N ALA A 320 -3.71 6.70 11.81
CA ALA A 320 -4.42 5.51 12.30
C ALA A 320 -5.32 5.84 13.51
N LEU A 321 -4.82 6.66 14.44
CA LEU A 321 -5.57 7.19 15.59
C LEU A 321 -6.79 7.99 15.15
N ALA A 322 -6.63 8.91 14.19
CA ALA A 322 -7.73 9.71 13.67
C ALA A 322 -8.80 8.85 12.99
N CYS A 323 -8.40 7.77 12.29
CA CYS A 323 -9.35 6.77 11.79
C CYS A 323 -10.09 6.06 12.93
N ALA A 324 -9.39 5.67 13.98
CA ALA A 324 -10.00 5.04 15.15
C ALA A 324 -10.97 5.98 15.88
N GLU A 325 -10.63 7.27 15.99
CA GLU A 325 -11.55 8.30 16.50
C GLU A 325 -12.80 8.46 15.62
N ALA A 326 -12.66 8.46 14.30
CA ALA A 326 -13.78 8.52 13.37
C ALA A 326 -14.70 7.31 13.52
N LEU A 327 -14.14 6.13 13.79
CA LEU A 327 -14.86 4.87 14.01
C LEU A 327 -15.48 4.74 15.41
N GLY A 328 -15.10 5.62 16.36
CA GLY A 328 -15.57 5.56 17.74
C GLY A 328 -14.93 4.42 18.56
N ILE A 329 -13.72 3.99 18.21
CA ILE A 329 -12.97 2.95 18.93
C ILE A 329 -12.69 3.39 20.38
N SER A 330 -12.71 2.49 21.33
CA SER A 330 -12.48 2.79 22.74
C SER A 330 -11.09 3.38 23.01
N GLU A 331 -10.95 4.17 24.09
CA GLU A 331 -9.65 4.71 24.52
C GLU A 331 -8.65 3.57 24.75
N GLU A 332 -9.07 2.50 25.43
CA GLU A 332 -8.24 1.33 25.71
C GLU A 332 -7.83 0.59 24.43
N GLY A 333 -8.75 0.45 23.47
CA GLY A 333 -8.47 -0.09 22.13
C GLY A 333 -7.38 0.68 21.41
N ILE A 334 -7.41 2.02 21.50
CA ILE A 334 -6.44 2.91 20.86
C ILE A 334 -5.09 2.88 21.58
N VAL A 335 -5.04 3.07 22.90
CA VAL A 335 -3.79 3.26 23.66
C VAL A 335 -2.88 2.04 23.55
N HIS A 336 -3.43 0.85 23.64
CA HIS A 336 -2.68 -0.41 23.54
C HIS A 336 -2.63 -1.00 22.13
N GLY A 337 -3.23 -0.33 21.15
CA GLY A 337 -3.38 -0.84 19.79
C GLY A 337 -2.08 -0.91 18.97
N PHE A 338 -1.01 -0.28 19.42
CA PHE A 338 0.31 -0.31 18.76
C PHE A 338 1.21 -1.42 19.32
N GLU A 339 0.85 -2.03 20.45
CA GLU A 339 1.68 -3.06 21.08
C GLU A 339 1.86 -4.27 20.17
N GLY A 340 3.12 -4.62 19.89
CA GLY A 340 3.47 -5.76 19.06
C GLY A 340 3.14 -5.59 17.55
N VAL A 341 2.76 -4.40 17.11
CA VAL A 341 2.55 -4.14 15.67
C VAL A 341 3.89 -4.18 14.96
N PHE A 342 3.97 -5.07 13.98
CA PHE A 342 5.11 -5.22 13.09
C PHE A 342 4.65 -4.92 11.65
N VAL A 343 5.43 -4.11 10.94
CA VAL A 343 5.15 -3.73 9.55
C VAL A 343 6.26 -4.29 8.66
N PRO A 344 6.00 -5.38 7.92
CA PRO A 344 7.05 -6.01 7.11
C PRO A 344 7.71 -5.04 6.12
N GLY A 345 9.04 -5.05 6.06
CA GLY A 345 9.82 -4.18 5.18
C GLY A 345 9.72 -2.68 5.50
N ARG A 346 9.22 -2.31 6.68
CA ARG A 346 9.11 -0.90 7.09
C ARG A 346 9.62 -0.73 8.52
N MET A 347 10.79 -0.10 8.65
CA MET A 347 11.42 0.13 9.96
C MET A 347 11.52 -1.14 10.82
N GLU A 348 11.86 -2.26 10.20
CA GLU A 348 12.14 -3.50 10.93
C GLU A 348 13.43 -3.33 11.74
N LEU A 349 13.37 -3.66 13.03
CA LEU A 349 14.48 -3.49 13.96
C LEU A 349 15.12 -4.84 14.30
N TYR A 350 16.43 -4.91 14.17
CA TYR A 350 17.24 -6.08 14.45
C TYR A 350 18.42 -5.68 15.37
N PRO A 351 18.23 -5.63 16.70
CA PRO A 351 19.35 -5.35 17.61
C PRO A 351 20.32 -6.53 17.65
N SER A 352 21.62 -6.28 17.62
CA SER A 352 22.65 -7.28 17.96
C SER A 352 22.57 -7.64 19.45
N VAL A 353 22.96 -8.85 19.83
CA VAL A 353 22.95 -9.32 21.22
C VAL A 353 23.85 -8.44 22.10
N SER A 354 24.99 -8.01 21.57
CA SER A 354 25.91 -7.09 22.24
C SER A 354 25.36 -5.66 22.38
N GLY A 355 24.27 -5.31 21.71
CA GLY A 355 23.74 -3.93 21.65
C GLY A 355 24.61 -2.96 20.84
N LYS A 356 25.73 -3.43 20.26
CA LYS A 356 26.66 -2.60 19.50
C LYS A 356 26.09 -2.16 18.16
N ILE A 357 25.33 -3.04 17.47
CA ILE A 357 24.70 -2.75 16.20
C ILE A 357 23.18 -2.78 16.36
N LEU A 358 22.51 -1.72 15.87
CA LEU A 358 21.09 -1.72 15.58
C LEU A 358 20.92 -1.87 14.06
N GLY A 359 20.49 -3.03 13.61
CA GLY A 359 20.09 -3.26 12.22
C GLY A 359 18.70 -2.71 11.94
N ILE A 360 18.52 -2.05 10.81
CA ILE A 360 17.23 -1.50 10.36
C ILE A 360 17.00 -1.91 8.90
N VAL A 361 15.80 -2.44 8.60
CA VAL A 361 15.36 -2.66 7.22
C VAL A 361 14.19 -1.75 6.92
N ASP A 362 14.26 -1.02 5.81
CA ASP A 362 13.20 -0.12 5.35
C ASP A 362 13.06 -0.17 3.81
N PHE A 363 11.89 0.16 3.32
CA PHE A 363 11.59 0.22 1.89
C PHE A 363 11.91 1.59 1.26
N ALA A 364 12.65 2.46 1.90
CA ALA A 364 13.03 3.75 1.33
C ALA A 364 13.83 3.53 0.02
N HIS A 365 13.23 3.91 -1.11
CA HIS A 365 13.73 3.65 -2.48
C HIS A 365 13.74 4.88 -3.38
N ASN A 366 13.66 6.07 -2.78
CA ASN A 366 13.85 7.37 -3.47
C ASN A 366 14.51 8.39 -2.55
N GLY A 367 15.02 9.49 -3.12
CA GLY A 367 15.82 10.47 -2.39
C GLY A 367 15.10 11.07 -1.18
N MET A 368 13.85 11.49 -1.32
CA MET A 368 13.08 12.10 -0.24
C MET A 368 12.88 11.13 0.94
N SER A 369 12.56 9.87 0.66
CA SER A 369 12.38 8.87 1.72
C SER A 369 13.69 8.54 2.42
N LEU A 370 14.78 8.39 1.67
CA LEU A 370 16.09 8.10 2.23
C LEU A 370 16.62 9.27 3.05
N GLU A 371 16.47 10.51 2.56
CA GLU A 371 16.86 11.72 3.29
C GLU A 371 16.10 11.83 4.61
N THR A 372 14.79 11.68 4.59
CA THR A 372 13.95 11.73 5.80
C THR A 372 14.38 10.67 6.81
N LEU A 373 14.58 9.43 6.35
CA LEU A 373 15.01 8.31 7.18
C LEU A 373 16.38 8.59 7.84
N LEU A 374 17.38 8.93 7.04
CA LEU A 374 18.74 9.16 7.54
C LEU A 374 18.82 10.36 8.47
N ARG A 375 18.09 11.43 8.18
CA ARG A 375 18.02 12.63 9.06
C ARG A 375 17.40 12.29 10.41
N ASP A 376 16.25 11.61 10.44
CA ASP A 376 15.61 11.19 11.69
C ASP A 376 16.50 10.24 12.50
N LEU A 377 17.18 9.30 11.84
CA LEU A 377 18.10 8.38 12.51
C LEU A 377 19.35 9.13 13.05
N ARG A 378 19.87 10.13 12.31
CA ARG A 378 20.98 10.97 12.79
C ARG A 378 20.59 11.75 14.04
N GLU A 379 19.37 12.30 14.09
CA GLU A 379 18.87 13.00 15.27
C GLU A 379 18.68 12.08 16.48
N ASN A 380 18.20 10.86 16.25
CA ASN A 380 17.89 9.91 17.32
C ASN A 380 19.12 9.13 17.82
N TYR A 381 20.15 8.98 16.97
CA TYR A 381 21.38 8.25 17.28
C TYR A 381 22.63 9.08 16.96
N PRO A 382 22.82 10.29 17.57
CA PRO A 382 23.91 11.20 17.20
C PRO A 382 25.29 10.61 17.43
N GLU A 383 25.44 9.71 18.44
CA GLU A 383 26.71 9.10 18.82
C GLU A 383 27.03 7.79 18.06
N ARG A 384 26.06 7.27 17.28
CA ARG A 384 26.25 6.03 16.52
C ARG A 384 26.69 6.32 15.09
N GLU A 385 27.52 5.44 14.55
CA GLU A 385 27.79 5.43 13.11
C GLU A 385 26.50 5.10 12.35
N LEU A 386 26.16 5.88 11.32
CA LEU A 386 25.12 5.52 10.37
C LEU A 386 25.75 4.88 9.13
N ALA A 387 25.61 3.56 9.00
CA ALA A 387 26.03 2.79 7.83
C ALA A 387 24.81 2.44 6.97
N VAL A 388 24.77 2.86 5.71
CA VAL A 388 23.65 2.61 4.83
C VAL A 388 23.99 1.69 3.67
N VAL A 389 23.13 0.70 3.39
CA VAL A 389 23.20 -0.21 2.25
C VAL A 389 22.02 0.05 1.35
N PHE A 390 22.24 0.43 0.09
CA PHE A 390 21.17 0.70 -0.86
C PHE A 390 21.63 0.60 -2.30
N GLY A 391 20.66 0.51 -3.21
CA GLY A 391 20.83 0.57 -4.66
C GLY A 391 19.76 1.43 -5.32
N ALA A 392 19.67 1.37 -6.63
CA ALA A 392 18.61 2.00 -7.41
C ALA A 392 18.20 1.13 -8.59
N THR A 393 16.94 1.27 -9.01
CA THR A 393 16.37 0.48 -10.10
C THR A 393 16.91 0.88 -11.46
N GLY A 394 17.02 -0.09 -12.38
CA GLY A 394 17.30 0.14 -13.79
C GLY A 394 16.03 0.39 -14.61
N GLY A 395 16.16 1.12 -15.71
CA GLY A 395 15.10 1.37 -16.71
C GLY A 395 13.98 2.30 -16.28
N LYS A 396 13.92 2.70 -15.00
CA LYS A 396 12.90 3.62 -14.45
C LYS A 396 13.42 4.37 -13.23
N GLY A 397 12.90 5.58 -13.00
CA GLY A 397 13.27 6.37 -11.82
C GLY A 397 14.78 6.68 -11.77
N VAL A 398 15.40 7.01 -12.91
CA VAL A 398 16.84 7.27 -13.01
C VAL A 398 17.28 8.43 -12.10
N ASP A 399 16.41 9.40 -11.87
CA ASP A 399 16.59 10.51 -10.92
C ASP A 399 16.86 10.04 -9.49
N ARG A 400 16.43 8.83 -9.12
CA ARG A 400 16.69 8.22 -7.80
C ARG A 400 18.17 8.00 -7.54
N ARG A 401 18.98 7.69 -8.57
CA ARG A 401 20.43 7.50 -8.44
C ARG A 401 21.10 8.77 -7.95
N THR A 402 20.67 9.92 -8.50
CA THR A 402 21.17 11.23 -8.07
C THR A 402 20.65 11.60 -6.68
N THR A 403 19.34 11.54 -6.48
CA THR A 403 18.72 12.03 -5.23
C THR A 403 19.03 11.15 -4.02
N MET A 404 19.13 9.83 -4.18
CA MET A 404 19.53 8.92 -3.11
C MET A 404 21.03 9.04 -2.80
N GLY A 405 21.87 9.19 -3.84
CA GLY A 405 23.30 9.43 -3.67
C GLY A 405 23.59 10.72 -2.87
N ILE A 406 22.88 11.80 -3.17
CA ILE A 406 22.97 13.07 -2.42
C ILE A 406 22.52 12.86 -0.97
N ALA A 407 21.38 12.21 -0.74
CA ALA A 407 20.87 11.97 0.61
C ALA A 407 21.83 11.13 1.46
N ALA A 408 22.34 10.03 0.90
CA ALA A 408 23.31 9.17 1.59
C ALA A 408 24.62 9.90 1.87
N GLY A 409 25.18 10.60 0.88
CA GLY A 409 26.42 11.36 1.02
C GLY A 409 26.36 12.44 2.11
N LYS A 410 25.20 13.06 2.29
CA LYS A 410 24.98 14.13 3.27
C LYS A 410 24.80 13.64 4.70
N TYR A 411 24.15 12.50 4.92
CA TYR A 411 23.70 12.10 6.26
C TYR A 411 24.33 10.80 6.79
N ALA A 412 24.83 9.90 5.93
CA ALA A 412 25.47 8.67 6.36
C ALA A 412 26.97 8.85 6.60
N ASP A 413 27.52 8.11 7.59
CA ASP A 413 28.96 8.06 7.84
C ASP A 413 29.68 7.05 6.94
N ARG A 414 29.01 5.94 6.60
CA ARG A 414 29.53 4.87 5.74
C ARG A 414 28.46 4.37 4.79
N ILE A 415 28.83 4.12 3.55
CA ILE A 415 27.89 3.81 2.47
C ILE A 415 28.36 2.57 1.71
N VAL A 416 27.46 1.59 1.58
CA VAL A 416 27.66 0.42 0.72
C VAL A 416 26.62 0.44 -0.40
N ILE A 417 27.06 0.62 -1.62
CA ILE A 417 26.20 0.72 -2.80
C ILE A 417 26.10 -0.66 -3.46
N THR A 418 24.88 -1.11 -3.74
CA THR A 418 24.62 -2.47 -4.23
C THR A 418 23.49 -2.52 -5.28
N GLU A 419 23.14 -3.71 -5.76
CA GLU A 419 22.00 -3.88 -6.67
C GLU A 419 20.65 -3.65 -6.00
N ASP A 420 19.69 -3.11 -6.80
CA ASP A 420 18.27 -3.00 -6.46
C ASP A 420 17.46 -2.98 -7.76
N ASP A 421 16.90 -4.13 -8.17
CA ASP A 421 16.15 -4.29 -9.43
C ASP A 421 16.81 -3.66 -10.67
N PRO A 422 18.05 -4.02 -11.01
CA PRO A 422 18.79 -3.40 -12.11
C PRO A 422 18.12 -3.60 -13.47
N GLY A 423 17.26 -4.63 -13.63
CA GLY A 423 16.63 -4.95 -14.90
C GLY A 423 17.66 -5.30 -15.97
N PRO A 424 17.57 -4.70 -17.17
CA PRO A 424 18.53 -4.97 -18.25
C PRO A 424 19.84 -4.15 -18.15
N GLU A 425 19.91 -3.17 -17.22
CA GLU A 425 21.09 -2.32 -17.05
C GLU A 425 22.19 -3.01 -16.24
N ASP A 426 23.43 -2.55 -16.49
CA ASP A 426 24.58 -3.04 -15.73
C ASP A 426 24.56 -2.49 -14.29
N VAL A 427 24.74 -3.37 -13.30
CA VAL A 427 24.73 -3.00 -11.88
C VAL A 427 25.89 -2.07 -11.54
N GLU A 428 27.08 -2.30 -12.11
CA GLU A 428 28.26 -1.48 -11.85
C GLU A 428 28.05 -0.04 -12.35
N ASP A 429 27.41 0.14 -13.50
CA ASP A 429 27.10 1.46 -14.06
C ASP A 429 26.12 2.23 -13.16
N ILE A 430 25.06 1.56 -12.69
CA ILE A 430 24.11 2.14 -11.73
C ILE A 430 24.82 2.54 -10.45
N CYS A 431 25.61 1.65 -9.87
CA CYS A 431 26.34 1.92 -8.63
C CYS A 431 27.36 3.04 -8.80
N ALA A 432 28.07 3.10 -9.93
CA ALA A 432 29.03 4.16 -10.21
C ALA A 432 28.37 5.54 -10.34
N GLU A 433 27.15 5.60 -10.89
CA GLU A 433 26.37 6.83 -10.96
C GLU A 433 25.98 7.32 -9.55
N ILE A 434 25.50 6.41 -8.70
CA ILE A 434 25.20 6.73 -7.29
C ILE A 434 26.44 7.22 -6.57
N ALA A 435 27.58 6.51 -6.70
CA ALA A 435 28.84 6.84 -6.04
C ALA A 435 29.36 8.24 -6.40
N ARG A 436 29.24 8.67 -7.65
CA ARG A 436 29.59 10.03 -8.08
C ARG A 436 28.79 11.10 -7.32
N ASN A 437 27.51 10.84 -7.10
CA ASN A 437 26.63 11.76 -6.36
C ASN A 437 26.93 11.77 -4.85
N VAL A 438 27.32 10.65 -4.27
CA VAL A 438 27.81 10.54 -2.89
C VAL A 438 29.09 11.35 -2.73
N GLN A 439 30.08 11.13 -3.59
CA GLN A 439 31.37 11.83 -3.58
C GLN A 439 31.21 13.34 -3.76
N ALA A 440 30.27 13.78 -4.58
CA ALA A 440 29.95 15.20 -4.78
C ALA A 440 29.46 15.90 -3.50
N GLN A 441 29.05 15.16 -2.46
CA GLN A 441 28.69 15.68 -1.13
C GLN A 441 29.90 15.73 -0.17
N GLY A 442 31.08 15.35 -0.64
CA GLY A 442 32.31 15.33 0.19
C GLY A 442 32.41 14.08 1.08
N ASN A 443 31.63 13.06 0.83
CA ASN A 443 31.72 11.79 1.55
C ASN A 443 32.55 10.80 0.73
N ASP A 444 33.74 10.45 1.23
CA ASP A 444 34.67 9.50 0.61
C ASP A 444 34.60 8.10 1.26
N ASN A 445 33.75 7.91 2.28
CA ASN A 445 33.61 6.62 2.98
C ASN A 445 32.50 5.77 2.36
N TRP A 446 32.69 5.39 1.10
CA TRP A 446 31.78 4.55 0.35
C TRP A 446 32.51 3.42 -0.39
N GLN A 447 31.79 2.35 -0.66
CA GLN A 447 32.24 1.26 -1.50
C GLN A 447 31.09 0.66 -2.33
N ILE A 448 31.43 0.05 -3.45
CA ILE A 448 30.50 -0.71 -4.28
C ILE A 448 30.70 -2.19 -3.99
N VAL A 449 29.61 -2.87 -3.63
CA VAL A 449 29.53 -4.33 -3.48
C VAL A 449 28.27 -4.76 -4.22
N THR A 450 28.42 -5.21 -5.46
CA THR A 450 27.28 -5.43 -6.37
C THR A 450 26.34 -6.53 -5.90
N ASP A 451 26.84 -7.59 -5.27
CA ASP A 451 26.02 -8.62 -4.64
C ASP A 451 25.39 -8.11 -3.34
N ARG A 452 24.07 -8.11 -3.28
CA ARG A 452 23.32 -7.52 -2.15
C ARG A 452 23.55 -8.23 -0.83
N VAL A 453 23.69 -9.57 -0.86
CA VAL A 453 23.97 -10.36 0.34
C VAL A 453 25.34 -9.97 0.90
N ALA A 454 26.36 -9.99 0.05
CA ALA A 454 27.71 -9.58 0.43
C ALA A 454 27.78 -8.11 0.90
N ALA A 455 26.98 -7.21 0.33
CA ALA A 455 26.89 -5.81 0.73
C ALA A 455 26.39 -5.66 2.16
N ILE A 456 25.31 -6.36 2.52
CA ILE A 456 24.75 -6.35 3.88
C ILE A 456 25.74 -6.95 4.88
N GLU A 457 26.37 -8.09 4.53
CA GLU A 457 27.39 -8.75 5.36
C GLU A 457 28.60 -7.83 5.58
N THR A 458 29.04 -7.12 4.54
CA THR A 458 30.14 -6.17 4.62
C THR A 458 29.81 -5.00 5.54
N ALA A 459 28.60 -4.41 5.43
CA ALA A 459 28.17 -3.32 6.27
C ALA A 459 28.18 -3.68 7.76
N VAL A 460 27.80 -4.89 8.13
CA VAL A 460 27.83 -5.37 9.51
C VAL A 460 29.26 -5.69 9.96
N ARG A 461 30.00 -6.47 9.17
CA ARG A 461 31.36 -6.94 9.51
C ARG A 461 32.37 -5.82 9.74
N GLU A 462 32.28 -4.75 8.96
CA GLU A 462 33.20 -3.61 9.06
C GLU A 462 32.83 -2.62 10.17
N THR A 463 31.82 -2.92 10.96
CA THR A 463 31.42 -2.06 12.09
C THR A 463 32.43 -2.15 13.22
N VAL A 464 33.14 -1.05 13.49
CA VAL A 464 34.18 -0.96 14.54
C VAL A 464 33.70 -0.25 15.80
N ARG A 465 32.72 0.64 15.68
CA ARG A 465 32.12 1.44 16.78
C ARG A 465 30.61 1.20 16.82
N PRO A 466 29.89 1.60 17.91
CA PRO A 466 28.44 1.45 17.94
C PRO A 466 27.78 2.09 16.70
N ALA A 467 26.92 1.32 16.01
CA ALA A 467 26.37 1.71 14.72
C ALA A 467 24.86 1.45 14.60
N VAL A 468 24.25 2.17 13.68
CA VAL A 468 22.97 1.80 13.05
C VAL A 468 23.29 1.36 11.62
N VAL A 469 23.03 0.10 11.30
CA VAL A 469 23.19 -0.46 9.94
C VAL A 469 21.83 -0.49 9.26
N ILE A 470 21.69 0.34 8.23
CA ILE A 470 20.40 0.59 7.56
C ILE A 470 20.45 -0.08 6.17
N VAL A 471 19.52 -1.00 5.90
CA VAL A 471 19.36 -1.65 4.60
C VAL A 471 18.07 -1.15 3.98
N THR A 472 18.16 -0.54 2.77
CA THR A 472 16.98 0.06 2.13
C THR A 472 16.79 -0.38 0.67
N GLY A 473 15.57 -0.20 0.16
CA GLY A 473 15.17 -0.44 -1.20
C GLY A 473 14.24 -1.64 -1.35
N LYS A 474 14.69 -2.84 -1.03
CA LYS A 474 13.94 -4.09 -1.20
C LYS A 474 12.97 -4.40 -0.05
N GLY A 475 13.35 -4.06 1.20
CA GLY A 475 12.52 -4.37 2.37
C GLY A 475 12.26 -5.88 2.49
N GLU A 476 10.99 -6.29 2.27
CA GLU A 476 10.58 -7.69 2.37
C GLU A 476 10.51 -8.44 1.03
N GLU A 477 10.87 -7.80 -0.08
CA GLU A 477 10.78 -8.41 -1.39
C GLU A 477 11.72 -9.62 -1.53
N GLU A 478 11.18 -10.73 -2.05
CA GLU A 478 11.90 -12.00 -2.30
C GLU A 478 12.27 -12.20 -3.79
N ARG A 479 12.23 -11.12 -4.56
CA ARG A 479 12.54 -11.14 -6.00
C ARG A 479 13.41 -9.95 -6.36
N MET A 480 14.42 -10.20 -7.16
CA MET A 480 15.29 -9.21 -7.79
C MET A 480 15.01 -9.20 -9.30
N LEU A 481 14.65 -8.05 -9.85
CA LEU A 481 14.47 -7.91 -11.30
C LEU A 481 15.84 -7.75 -11.95
N ARG A 482 16.27 -8.77 -12.71
CA ARG A 482 17.52 -8.79 -13.48
C ARG A 482 17.24 -8.86 -14.98
N LYS A 483 18.28 -8.91 -15.80
CA LYS A 483 18.22 -8.87 -17.27
C LYS A 483 17.24 -9.90 -17.87
N ASN A 484 17.17 -11.09 -17.30
CA ASN A 484 16.36 -12.20 -17.81
C ASN A 484 14.96 -12.26 -17.15
N GLY A 485 14.60 -11.29 -16.30
CA GLY A 485 13.36 -11.24 -15.57
C GLY A 485 13.52 -11.31 -14.05
N PRO A 486 12.44 -11.53 -13.31
CA PRO A 486 12.49 -11.63 -11.86
C PRO A 486 13.13 -12.96 -11.42
N GLU A 487 14.13 -12.88 -10.55
CA GLU A 487 14.83 -14.00 -9.94
C GLU A 487 14.55 -14.01 -8.43
N PRO A 488 14.49 -15.19 -7.77
CA PRO A 488 14.38 -15.26 -6.31
C PRO A 488 15.58 -14.60 -5.62
N CYS A 489 15.32 -13.86 -4.53
CA CYS A 489 16.37 -13.36 -3.64
C CYS A 489 15.97 -13.55 -2.17
N GLU A 490 16.96 -13.57 -1.29
CA GLU A 490 16.72 -13.60 0.15
C GLU A 490 16.25 -12.23 0.64
N ARG A 491 15.35 -12.19 1.63
CA ARG A 491 14.87 -10.94 2.25
C ARG A 491 16.00 -10.22 2.98
N ASP A 492 16.07 -8.92 2.87
CA ASP A 492 17.04 -8.07 3.59
C ASP A 492 17.06 -8.35 5.10
N GLY A 493 15.87 -8.48 5.72
CA GLY A 493 15.73 -8.78 7.14
C GLY A 493 16.33 -10.14 7.54
N SER A 494 16.19 -11.16 6.71
CA SER A 494 16.77 -12.50 6.95
C SER A 494 18.28 -12.45 6.89
N ILE A 495 18.84 -11.78 5.87
CA ILE A 495 20.28 -11.59 5.70
C ILE A 495 20.84 -10.84 6.90
N LEU A 496 20.25 -9.69 7.25
CA LEU A 496 20.70 -8.84 8.34
C LEU A 496 20.66 -9.58 9.69
N LYS A 497 19.56 -10.31 9.98
CA LYS A 497 19.41 -11.09 11.21
C LYS A 497 20.50 -12.17 11.38
N ARG A 498 20.74 -12.98 10.33
CA ARG A 498 21.79 -14.03 10.40
C ARG A 498 23.19 -13.42 10.49
N THR A 499 23.43 -12.28 9.82
CA THR A 499 24.73 -11.63 9.84
C THR A 499 25.03 -11.01 11.21
N LEU A 500 24.03 -10.40 11.86
CA LEU A 500 24.15 -9.89 13.24
C LEU A 500 24.41 -11.03 14.24
N ALA A 501 23.74 -12.18 14.08
CA ALA A 501 24.00 -13.34 14.93
C ALA A 501 25.43 -13.87 14.77
N ALA A 502 25.98 -13.84 13.54
CA ALA A 502 27.39 -14.22 13.30
C ALA A 502 28.39 -13.18 13.79
N TYR A 503 28.02 -11.89 13.83
CA TYR A 503 28.85 -10.81 14.38
C TYR A 503 29.01 -10.89 15.89
N ASP A 504 27.97 -11.35 16.60
CA ASP A 504 27.95 -11.49 18.06
C ASP A 504 28.56 -12.85 18.55
N ALA A 505 28.84 -13.80 17.63
CA ALA A 505 29.40 -15.11 17.94
C ALA A 505 30.93 -15.06 18.05
#